data_dfcf1295b96ab6b1b27f1f00be5f134f
#
_entry.id   dfcf1295b96ab6b1b27f1f00be5f134f
#
_cell.length_a   1.000
_cell.length_b   1.000
_cell.length_c   1.000
_cell.angle_alpha   90.00
_cell.angle_beta   90.00
_cell.angle_gamma   90.00
#
_symmetry.space_group_name_H-M   'P 1'
#
loop_
_entity.id
_entity.type
_entity.pdbx_description
1 polymer ?
#
loop_
_entity_poly.entity_id
_entity_poly.type
_entity_poly.pdbx_seq_one_letter_code
_entity_poly.pdbx_strand_id
1 'polypeptide(L)'
;MGKKNNNDSGASGNKSMPSSTSSTSSTSGESEVVEVIPDEFKKVICDFINDFALTFPECSEKLDKYSSLDGSVAGAGRRILSDDNIIELYQHCKKVYPVRFFDILYKNVEMFAHQGAGSDAEKSSKIDVHFLPEVDFVNVWNTPDITDKTRETIMKYLQLILFSIITNVSDQNSFGDTAK
;
A
#
# COMPACT_ATOMS: atom_id res chain seq x y z
N MET A 1 7.76 -73.67 5.61
CA MET A 1 6.65 -74.15 6.42
C MET A 1 5.64 -73.05 6.45
N GLY A 2 4.63 -73.07 5.66
CA GLY A 2 3.42 -73.86 5.60
C GLY A 2 2.37 -73.14 6.39
N LYS A 3 1.26 -72.79 5.94
CA LYS A 3 0.12 -73.17 5.12
C LYS A 3 -0.90 -72.02 5.22
N LYS A 4 -1.54 -71.51 4.14
CA LYS A 4 -2.86 -71.99 3.60
C LYS A 4 -3.97 -71.93 4.64
N ASN A 5 -5.10 -71.23 4.43
CA ASN A 5 -6.22 -71.45 3.50
C ASN A 5 -7.23 -70.30 3.71
N ASN A 6 -7.77 -69.71 2.67
CA ASN A 6 -9.03 -70.08 1.96
C ASN A 6 -10.28 -70.05 2.77
N ASN A 7 -11.22 -69.28 2.38
CA ASN A 7 -12.49 -69.51 1.70
C ASN A 7 -13.53 -68.55 2.30
N ASP A 8 -14.44 -68.05 1.68
CA ASP A 8 -15.25 -68.16 0.47
C ASP A 8 -16.64 -67.58 0.80
N SER A 9 -17.20 -66.95 -0.20
CA SER A 9 -18.61 -66.86 -0.53
C SER A 9 -19.62 -66.13 0.35
N GLY A 10 -20.33 -65.23 -0.32
CA GLY A 10 -21.71 -65.04 -0.03
C GLY A 10 -22.31 -63.74 -0.50
N ALA A 11 -22.73 -63.76 -1.71
CA ALA A 11 -23.64 -62.98 -2.48
C ALA A 11 -24.90 -62.39 -1.78
N SER A 12 -25.38 -61.36 -2.41
CA SER A 12 -26.78 -61.00 -2.63
C SER A 12 -27.25 -59.70 -1.96
N GLY A 13 -27.30 -58.61 -2.67
CA GLY A 13 -28.52 -58.10 -3.30
C GLY A 13 -29.39 -57.25 -2.37
N ASN A 14 -29.45 -55.98 -2.49
CA ASN A 14 -30.70 -55.36 -2.89
C ASN A 14 -30.56 -53.83 -3.17
N LYS A 15 -31.24 -53.45 -4.22
CA LYS A 15 -31.57 -52.09 -4.67
C LYS A 15 -32.24 -51.25 -3.59
N SER A 16 -31.88 -49.97 -3.54
CA SER A 16 -32.84 -48.84 -3.65
C SER A 16 -32.08 -47.50 -3.66
N MET A 17 -32.16 -46.79 -4.75
CA MET A 17 -32.16 -45.34 -4.82
C MET A 17 -33.60 -44.86 -4.53
N PRO A 18 -33.88 -43.54 -4.37
CA PRO A 18 -33.05 -42.34 -4.33
C PRO A 18 -33.41 -41.40 -3.16
N SER A 19 -32.55 -40.44 -2.87
CA SER A 19 -33.01 -39.12 -2.39
C SER A 19 -31.97 -38.07 -2.65
N SER A 20 -32.25 -37.30 -3.67
CA SER A 20 -31.70 -36.00 -3.97
C SER A 20 -31.91 -35.07 -2.79
N THR A 21 -30.79 -34.60 -2.19
CA THR A 21 -30.76 -33.34 -1.46
C THR A 21 -29.68 -32.47 -2.09
N SER A 22 -30.14 -31.58 -2.93
CA SER A 22 -29.43 -30.46 -3.44
C SER A 22 -29.07 -29.54 -2.28
N SER A 23 -27.87 -29.61 -1.77
CA SER A 23 -27.27 -28.56 -0.97
C SER A 23 -26.73 -27.50 -1.92
N THR A 24 -27.54 -26.48 -2.13
CA THR A 24 -27.16 -25.22 -2.74
C THR A 24 -26.16 -24.55 -1.81
N SER A 25 -24.88 -24.72 -2.06
CA SER A 25 -23.87 -23.85 -1.52
C SER A 25 -23.96 -22.52 -2.26
N SER A 26 -24.67 -21.59 -1.63
CA SER A 26 -24.61 -20.17 -2.00
C SER A 26 -23.19 -19.69 -1.76
N THR A 27 -22.37 -19.78 -2.79
CA THR A 27 -21.15 -18.99 -2.91
C THR A 27 -21.59 -17.55 -3.09
N SER A 28 -21.61 -16.80 -1.98
CA SER A 28 -21.63 -15.35 -2.01
C SER A 28 -20.36 -14.92 -2.75
N GLY A 29 -20.50 -14.62 -4.02
CA GLY A 29 -19.48 -13.93 -4.80
C GLY A 29 -19.30 -12.55 -4.18
N GLU A 30 -18.34 -12.40 -3.28
CA GLU A 30 -17.72 -11.12 -3.04
C GLU A 30 -17.09 -10.73 -4.39
N SER A 31 -17.75 -9.83 -5.09
CA SER A 31 -17.16 -9.12 -6.20
C SER A 31 -15.98 -8.34 -5.60
N GLU A 32 -14.79 -8.87 -5.75
CA GLU A 32 -13.54 -8.19 -5.47
C GLU A 32 -13.55 -6.93 -6.34
N VAL A 33 -13.86 -5.79 -5.72
CA VAL A 33 -13.80 -4.50 -6.38
C VAL A 33 -12.32 -4.27 -6.65
N VAL A 34 -11.90 -4.56 -7.87
CA VAL A 34 -10.55 -4.24 -8.32
C VAL A 34 -10.41 -2.72 -8.29
N GLU A 35 -9.77 -2.23 -7.26
CA GLU A 35 -9.53 -0.79 -7.09
C GLU A 35 -8.58 -0.32 -8.19
N VAL A 36 -9.07 0.58 -9.03
CA VAL A 36 -8.28 1.15 -10.13
C VAL A 36 -7.33 2.22 -9.56
N ILE A 37 -6.04 1.97 -9.65
CA ILE A 37 -5.02 2.93 -9.23
C ILE A 37 -4.81 3.97 -10.34
N PRO A 38 -4.91 5.29 -10.03
CA PRO A 38 -4.69 6.34 -11.02
C PRO A 38 -3.29 6.29 -11.64
N ASP A 39 -3.20 6.49 -12.94
CA ASP A 39 -1.91 6.54 -13.63
C ASP A 39 -1.04 7.73 -13.15
N GLU A 40 -1.68 8.83 -12.75
CA GLU A 40 -0.99 9.95 -12.12
C GLU A 40 -0.32 9.55 -10.81
N PHE A 41 -1.00 8.76 -9.97
CA PHE A 41 -0.38 8.23 -8.75
C PHE A 41 0.85 7.38 -9.08
N LYS A 42 0.72 6.44 -10.04
CA LYS A 42 1.82 5.56 -10.45
C LYS A 42 3.04 6.37 -10.89
N LYS A 43 2.81 7.39 -11.72
CA LYS A 43 3.88 8.25 -12.20
C LYS A 43 4.54 9.03 -11.08
N VAL A 44 3.75 9.72 -10.26
CA VAL A 44 4.26 10.58 -9.19
C VAL A 44 5.00 9.78 -8.13
N ILE A 45 4.49 8.61 -7.74
CA ILE A 45 5.16 7.78 -6.72
C ILE A 45 6.49 7.22 -7.24
N CYS A 46 6.55 6.81 -8.51
CA CYS A 46 7.79 6.37 -9.14
C CYS A 46 8.83 7.49 -9.20
N ASP A 47 8.44 8.68 -9.62
CA ASP A 47 9.32 9.85 -9.69
C ASP A 47 9.79 10.25 -8.28
N PHE A 48 8.88 10.25 -7.31
CA PHE A 48 9.22 10.56 -5.92
C PHE A 48 10.25 9.59 -5.34
N ILE A 49 10.06 8.28 -5.48
CA ILE A 49 10.99 7.28 -4.97
C ILE A 49 12.37 7.41 -5.63
N ASN A 50 12.42 7.69 -6.93
CA ASN A 50 13.67 7.89 -7.65
C ASN A 50 14.42 9.14 -7.16
N ASP A 51 13.76 10.28 -7.11
CA ASP A 51 14.36 11.54 -6.65
C ASP A 51 14.76 11.46 -5.18
N PHE A 52 13.94 10.81 -4.37
CA PHE A 52 14.19 10.63 -2.94
C PHE A 52 15.43 9.75 -2.70
N ALA A 53 15.55 8.63 -3.41
CA ALA A 53 16.70 7.73 -3.28
C ALA A 53 18.01 8.40 -3.73
N LEU A 54 17.96 9.27 -4.73
CA LEU A 54 19.12 10.05 -5.18
C LEU A 54 19.52 11.13 -4.16
N THR A 55 18.54 11.72 -3.50
CA THR A 55 18.76 12.79 -2.54
C THR A 55 19.19 12.28 -1.16
N PHE A 56 18.64 11.12 -0.76
CA PHE A 56 18.84 10.48 0.54
C PHE A 56 19.30 9.03 0.37
N PRO A 57 20.57 8.82 -0.04
CA PRO A 57 21.10 7.48 -0.29
C PRO A 57 21.08 6.58 0.96
N GLU A 58 21.09 7.17 2.16
CA GLU A 58 20.93 6.46 3.43
C GLU A 58 19.56 5.79 3.60
N CYS A 59 18.55 6.25 2.86
CA CYS A 59 17.22 5.64 2.83
C CYS A 59 17.09 4.55 1.77
N SER A 60 18.09 4.33 0.94
CA SER A 60 18.03 3.40 -0.20
C SER A 60 17.65 1.98 0.21
N GLU A 61 18.23 1.46 1.29
CA GLU A 61 17.94 0.12 1.79
C GLU A 61 16.45 -0.08 2.13
N LYS A 62 15.79 0.95 2.69
CA LYS A 62 14.36 0.92 2.98
C LYS A 62 13.51 0.93 1.71
N LEU A 63 13.98 1.62 0.68
CA LEU A 63 13.31 1.71 -0.61
C LEU A 63 13.52 0.48 -1.48
N ASP A 64 14.58 -0.31 -1.27
CA ASP A 64 14.87 -1.55 -2.01
C ASP A 64 13.78 -2.62 -1.79
N LYS A 65 13.03 -2.50 -0.71
CA LYS A 65 11.88 -3.37 -0.43
C LYS A 65 10.73 -3.16 -1.43
N TYR A 66 10.55 -1.92 -1.89
CA TYR A 66 9.44 -1.53 -2.77
C TYR A 66 9.87 -1.27 -4.21
N SER A 67 11.17 -1.29 -4.49
CA SER A 67 11.70 -0.97 -5.80
C SER A 67 12.98 -1.75 -6.07
N SER A 68 13.18 -2.11 -7.32
CA SER A 68 14.43 -2.71 -7.81
C SER A 68 15.17 -1.72 -8.70
N LEU A 69 16.50 -1.85 -8.76
CA LEU A 69 17.30 -1.05 -9.68
C LEU A 69 17.19 -1.64 -11.08
N ASP A 70 16.94 -0.80 -12.07
CA ASP A 70 17.11 -1.17 -13.47
C ASP A 70 18.61 -1.41 -13.73
N GLY A 71 18.97 -2.67 -13.98
CA GLY A 71 20.36 -3.07 -14.22
C GLY A 71 20.96 -2.56 -15.53
N SER A 72 20.29 -1.68 -16.26
CA SER A 72 20.71 -1.24 -17.59
C SER A 72 21.83 -0.23 -17.59
N VAL A 73 22.16 0.41 -16.46
CA VAL A 73 23.28 1.38 -16.36
C VAL A 73 24.05 1.18 -15.07
N ALA A 74 25.30 0.79 -15.18
CA ALA A 74 26.20 0.67 -14.04
C ALA A 74 26.36 2.01 -13.32
N GLY A 75 25.80 2.12 -12.10
CA GLY A 75 26.06 3.21 -11.17
C GLY A 75 24.97 4.28 -11.02
N ALA A 76 23.92 4.30 -11.85
CA ALA A 76 22.81 5.24 -11.72
C ALA A 76 21.49 4.58 -12.16
N GLY A 77 21.23 3.38 -11.65
CA GLY A 77 20.02 2.65 -12.01
C GLY A 77 18.77 3.38 -11.56
N ARG A 78 17.84 3.63 -12.49
CA ARG A 78 16.49 4.06 -12.16
C ARG A 78 15.80 2.98 -11.36
N ARG A 79 15.08 3.36 -10.32
CA ARG A 79 14.26 2.43 -9.56
C ARG A 79 12.97 2.12 -10.31
N ILE A 80 12.67 0.84 -10.42
CA ILE A 80 11.46 0.32 -11.02
C ILE A 80 10.58 -0.26 -9.93
N LEU A 81 9.30 0.07 -9.96
CA LEU A 81 8.28 -0.48 -9.08
C LEU A 81 7.46 -1.52 -9.83
N SER A 82 7.24 -2.67 -9.22
CA SER A 82 6.27 -3.65 -9.73
C SER A 82 4.84 -3.17 -9.48
N ASP A 83 3.87 -3.72 -10.21
CA ASP A 83 2.46 -3.40 -9.99
C ASP A 83 2.02 -3.73 -8.56
N ASP A 84 2.49 -4.84 -7.98
CA ASP A 84 2.20 -5.22 -6.59
C ASP A 84 2.73 -4.19 -5.60
N ASN A 85 3.95 -3.70 -5.81
CA ASN A 85 4.53 -2.66 -4.96
C ASN A 85 3.79 -1.32 -5.10
N ILE A 86 3.31 -0.99 -6.29
CA ILE A 86 2.49 0.21 -6.52
C ILE A 86 1.16 0.07 -5.78
N ILE A 87 0.54 -1.11 -5.78
CA ILE A 87 -0.69 -1.38 -5.02
C ILE A 87 -0.45 -1.20 -3.52
N GLU A 88 0.62 -1.80 -2.98
CA GLU A 88 0.97 -1.69 -1.57
C GLU A 88 1.23 -0.23 -1.15
N LEU A 89 2.00 0.51 -1.95
CA LEU A 89 2.26 1.93 -1.73
C LEU A 89 0.98 2.78 -1.79
N TYR A 90 0.09 2.50 -2.75
CA TYR A 90 -1.18 3.19 -2.86
C TYR A 90 -2.06 2.98 -1.62
N GLN A 91 -2.16 1.74 -1.14
CA GLN A 91 -2.90 1.42 0.08
C GLN A 91 -2.29 2.09 1.32
N HIS A 92 -0.96 2.15 1.41
CA HIS A 92 -0.26 2.87 2.47
C HIS A 92 -0.58 4.37 2.42
N CYS A 93 -0.45 4.98 1.25
CA CYS A 93 -0.73 6.40 1.06
C CYS A 93 -2.19 6.75 1.39
N LYS A 94 -3.15 5.91 1.03
CA LYS A 94 -4.57 6.09 1.39
C LYS A 94 -4.82 6.12 2.90
N LYS A 95 -3.98 5.48 3.69
CA LYS A 95 -4.08 5.50 5.16
C LYS A 95 -3.43 6.72 5.77
N VAL A 96 -2.25 7.11 5.29
CA VAL A 96 -1.42 8.13 5.92
C VAL A 96 -1.78 9.55 5.47
N TYR A 97 -1.96 9.76 4.18
CA TYR A 97 -2.12 11.11 3.61
C TYR A 97 -3.40 11.83 4.05
N PRO A 98 -4.59 11.18 4.12
CA PRO A 98 -5.81 11.87 4.55
C PRO A 98 -5.73 12.38 5.99
N VAL A 99 -5.01 11.69 6.87
CA VAL A 99 -4.80 12.13 8.26
C VAL A 99 -4.02 13.45 8.32
N ARG A 100 -3.16 13.68 7.33
CA ARG A 100 -2.33 14.87 7.19
C ARG A 100 -2.80 15.82 6.07
N PHE A 101 -4.04 15.70 5.67
CA PHE A 101 -4.59 16.45 4.54
C PHE A 101 -4.30 17.95 4.63
N PHE A 102 -4.65 18.59 5.74
CA PHE A 102 -4.46 20.03 5.91
C PHE A 102 -3.00 20.42 6.07
N ASP A 103 -2.19 19.60 6.76
CA ASP A 103 -0.77 19.86 6.91
C ASP A 103 -0.06 19.85 5.54
N ILE A 104 -0.37 18.88 4.71
CA ILE A 104 0.18 18.77 3.36
C ILE A 104 -0.34 19.90 2.47
N LEU A 105 -1.65 20.15 2.49
CA LEU A 105 -2.30 21.16 1.64
C LEU A 105 -1.74 22.55 1.89
N TYR A 106 -1.61 22.94 3.16
CA TYR A 106 -1.12 24.25 3.57
C TYR A 106 0.40 24.32 3.81
N LYS A 107 1.12 23.24 3.48
CA LYS A 107 2.57 23.14 3.68
C LYS A 107 2.99 23.42 5.13
N ASN A 108 2.24 22.87 6.08
CA ASN A 108 2.55 23.02 7.49
C ASN A 108 3.78 22.17 7.87
N VAL A 109 4.92 22.81 7.96
CA VAL A 109 6.21 22.17 8.26
C VAL A 109 6.33 21.73 9.73
N GLU A 110 5.45 22.21 10.61
CA GLU A 110 5.45 21.82 12.03
C GLU A 110 5.18 20.33 12.23
N MET A 111 4.55 19.67 11.24
CA MET A 111 4.36 18.21 11.28
C MET A 111 5.67 17.43 11.30
N PHE A 112 6.79 18.05 10.88
CA PHE A 112 8.13 17.46 10.92
C PHE A 112 8.97 17.97 12.10
N ALA A 113 8.42 18.81 12.96
CA ALA A 113 9.15 19.26 14.14
C ALA A 113 9.44 18.07 15.06
N HIS A 114 10.67 18.00 15.56
CA HIS A 114 10.98 17.08 16.64
C HIS A 114 10.09 17.44 17.81
N GLN A 115 9.24 16.53 18.25
CA GLN A 115 8.56 16.66 19.51
C GLN A 115 9.64 16.59 20.62
N GLY A 116 10.06 17.77 21.08
CA GLY A 116 11.04 17.89 22.14
C GLY A 116 10.58 17.08 23.36
N ALA A 117 11.53 16.42 24.00
CA ALA A 117 11.33 15.71 25.25
C ALA A 117 10.98 16.74 26.37
N GLY A 118 9.72 17.12 26.44
CA GLY A 118 9.25 18.07 27.46
C GLY A 118 7.74 18.17 27.48
N SER A 119 7.16 17.65 28.55
CA SER A 119 5.81 17.90 29.06
C SER A 119 4.64 17.57 28.10
N ASP A 120 3.81 16.63 28.53
CA ASP A 120 2.51 16.24 27.99
C ASP A 120 2.51 15.29 26.77
N ALA A 121 3.60 14.56 26.53
CA ALA A 121 3.75 13.61 25.42
C ALA A 121 2.86 12.34 25.54
N GLU A 122 2.07 12.18 26.59
CA GLU A 122 1.20 10.99 26.73
C GLU A 122 -0.14 11.08 25.98
N LYS A 123 -0.49 12.24 25.42
CA LYS A 123 -1.78 12.43 24.72
C LYS A 123 -1.67 12.83 23.25
N SER A 124 -0.49 13.11 22.75
CA SER A 124 -0.30 13.28 21.31
C SER A 124 -0.16 11.88 20.72
N SER A 125 -1.26 11.34 20.19
CA SER A 125 -1.20 10.15 19.33
C SER A 125 0.00 10.32 18.41
N LYS A 126 0.91 9.33 18.39
CA LYS A 126 2.04 9.27 17.46
C LYS A 126 1.50 9.46 16.06
N ILE A 127 1.52 10.72 15.60
CA ILE A 127 0.96 11.06 14.33
C ILE A 127 1.95 10.54 13.30
N ASP A 128 1.47 9.60 12.50
CA ASP A 128 2.29 8.93 11.51
C ASP A 128 2.73 9.93 10.44
N VAL A 129 4.02 10.08 10.27
CA VAL A 129 4.67 10.89 9.24
C VAL A 129 5.51 10.01 8.29
N HIS A 130 5.21 8.73 8.24
CA HIS A 130 5.82 7.78 7.31
C HIS A 130 5.10 7.85 5.96
N PHE A 131 5.29 8.95 5.23
CA PHE A 131 4.69 9.15 3.91
C PHE A 131 5.15 8.12 2.87
N LEU A 132 6.33 7.54 3.05
CA LEU A 132 6.76 6.29 2.45
C LEU A 132 6.95 5.26 3.56
N PRO A 133 6.61 3.98 3.33
CA PRO A 133 6.76 2.96 4.34
C PRO A 133 8.19 2.90 4.89
N GLU A 134 8.32 2.74 6.21
CA GLU A 134 9.60 2.62 6.93
C GLU A 134 10.53 3.86 6.85
N VAL A 135 10.16 4.91 6.10
CA VAL A 135 10.93 6.16 6.03
C VAL A 135 10.42 7.15 7.07
N ASP A 136 11.28 7.52 8.00
CA ASP A 136 10.98 8.53 9.02
C ASP A 136 11.25 9.94 8.45
N PHE A 137 10.18 10.61 8.03
CA PHE A 137 10.27 11.95 7.45
C PHE A 137 10.63 13.03 8.47
N VAL A 138 10.45 12.80 9.78
CA VAL A 138 10.95 13.73 10.80
C VAL A 138 12.47 13.77 10.77
N ASN A 139 13.12 12.60 10.73
CA ASN A 139 14.57 12.52 10.64
C ASN A 139 15.10 13.08 9.32
N VAL A 140 14.47 12.72 8.19
CA VAL A 140 14.82 13.24 6.87
C VAL A 140 14.74 14.77 6.83
N TRP A 141 13.63 15.35 7.31
CA TRP A 141 13.40 16.80 7.31
C TRP A 141 14.40 17.57 8.14
N ASN A 142 14.87 16.98 9.22
CA ASN A 142 15.80 17.60 10.16
C ASN A 142 17.28 17.23 9.91
N THR A 143 17.57 16.56 8.80
CA THR A 143 18.97 16.28 8.40
C THR A 143 19.74 17.60 8.24
N PRO A 144 20.96 17.74 8.81
CA PRO A 144 21.69 19.02 8.83
C PRO A 144 21.96 19.61 7.46
N ASP A 145 22.16 18.78 6.45
CA ASP A 145 22.56 19.18 5.10
C ASP A 145 21.37 19.36 4.13
N ILE A 146 20.14 19.21 4.61
CA ILE A 146 18.97 19.39 3.75
C ILE A 146 18.76 20.86 3.40
N THR A 147 18.62 21.14 2.11
CA THR A 147 18.35 22.52 1.63
C THR A 147 16.87 22.85 1.68
N ASP A 148 16.53 24.14 1.74
CA ASP A 148 15.14 24.59 1.66
C ASP A 148 14.48 24.17 0.34
N LYS A 149 15.24 24.16 -0.76
CA LYS A 149 14.77 23.66 -2.05
C LYS A 149 14.40 22.18 -2.00
N THR A 150 15.18 21.37 -1.30
CA THR A 150 14.87 19.95 -1.09
C THR A 150 13.60 19.79 -0.27
N ARG A 151 13.44 20.57 0.80
CA ARG A 151 12.21 20.57 1.62
C ARG A 151 10.98 20.97 0.80
N GLU A 152 11.10 22.00 -0.02
CA GLU A 152 10.03 22.43 -0.93
C GLU A 152 9.67 21.34 -1.93
N THR A 153 10.66 20.65 -2.49
CA THR A 153 10.46 19.54 -3.43
C THR A 153 9.74 18.38 -2.76
N ILE A 154 10.11 17.99 -1.53
CA ILE A 154 9.40 16.97 -0.75
C ILE A 154 7.94 17.37 -0.59
N MET A 155 7.66 18.59 -0.10
CA MET A 155 6.28 19.06 0.09
C MET A 155 5.47 19.04 -1.20
N LYS A 156 6.10 19.38 -2.34
CA LYS A 156 5.45 19.31 -3.64
C LYS A 156 5.05 17.88 -4.01
N TYR A 157 5.92 16.90 -3.80
CA TYR A 157 5.60 15.50 -4.02
C TYR A 157 4.47 15.02 -3.11
N LEU A 158 4.50 15.38 -1.82
CA LEU A 158 3.43 15.04 -0.90
C LEU A 158 2.08 15.61 -1.36
N GLN A 159 2.05 16.85 -1.85
CA GLN A 159 0.84 17.45 -2.41
C GLN A 159 0.36 16.73 -3.67
N LEU A 160 1.25 16.40 -4.61
CA LEU A 160 0.89 15.69 -5.84
C LEU A 160 0.32 14.31 -5.56
N ILE A 161 0.94 13.55 -4.63
CA ILE A 161 0.44 12.24 -4.20
C ILE A 161 -0.93 12.39 -3.54
N LEU A 162 -1.09 13.35 -2.62
CA LEU A 162 -2.37 13.63 -1.97
C LEU A 162 -3.48 13.87 -3.00
N PHE A 163 -3.25 14.75 -3.97
CA PHE A 163 -4.23 15.05 -5.01
C PHE A 163 -4.55 13.84 -5.89
N SER A 164 -3.56 13.04 -6.25
CA SER A 164 -3.78 11.82 -7.05
C SER A 164 -4.64 10.77 -6.33
N ILE A 165 -4.61 10.74 -5.00
CA ILE A 165 -5.44 9.85 -4.18
C ILE A 165 -6.87 10.38 -4.10
N ILE A 166 -7.05 11.68 -3.85
CA ILE A 166 -8.37 12.28 -3.60
C ILE A 166 -9.22 12.32 -4.86
N THR A 167 -8.64 12.61 -6.02
CA THR A 167 -9.35 12.66 -7.30
C THR A 167 -10.02 11.35 -7.63
N ASN A 168 -9.37 10.22 -7.30
CA ASN A 168 -9.94 8.90 -7.53
C ASN A 168 -11.12 8.56 -6.62
N VAL A 169 -11.15 9.11 -5.40
CA VAL A 169 -12.27 8.90 -4.47
C VAL A 169 -13.54 9.60 -4.95
N SER A 170 -13.39 10.73 -5.66
CA SER A 170 -14.53 11.49 -6.20
C SER A 170 -15.22 10.77 -7.35
N ASP A 171 -14.49 9.99 -8.15
CA ASP A 171 -15.05 9.24 -9.28
C ASP A 171 -15.82 7.98 -8.83
N GLN A 172 -15.49 7.42 -7.67
CA GLN A 172 -16.18 6.22 -7.15
C GLN A 172 -17.43 6.55 -6.34
N ASN A 173 -17.52 7.76 -5.79
CA ASN A 173 -18.74 8.30 -5.23
C ASN A 173 -19.45 9.12 -6.30
N SER A 174 -20.00 8.45 -7.30
CA SER A 174 -21.08 8.98 -8.11
C SER A 174 -22.04 9.71 -7.16
N PHE A 175 -22.14 11.03 -7.30
CA PHE A 175 -23.19 11.81 -6.65
C PHE A 175 -24.51 11.17 -7.07
N GLY A 176 -24.97 10.22 -6.23
CA GLY A 176 -26.22 9.53 -6.45
C GLY A 176 -27.31 10.56 -6.58
N ASP A 177 -27.85 10.56 -7.78
CA ASP A 177 -29.18 10.95 -8.16
C ASP A 177 -30.08 11.34 -6.96
N THR A 178 -30.05 12.62 -6.59
CA THR A 178 -31.06 13.23 -5.73
C THR A 178 -31.77 14.31 -6.53
N ALA A 179 -32.38 13.88 -7.63
CA ALA A 179 -33.34 14.66 -8.37
C ALA A 179 -34.61 13.82 -8.57
N LYS A 180 -35.45 13.80 -7.55
CA LYS A 180 -36.90 13.58 -7.66
C LYS A 180 -37.60 14.37 -6.61
#